data_e3fbe94bdca30bc3fb5bdb611e8b9475
#
_entry.id   e3fbe94bdca30bc3fb5bdb611e8b9475
#
_cell.length_a   1.000
_cell.length_b   1.000
_cell.length_c   1.000
_cell.angle_alpha   90.00
_cell.angle_beta   90.00
_cell.angle_gamma   90.00
#
_symmetry.space_group_name_H-M   'P 1'
#
loop_
_entity.id
_entity.type
_entity.pdbx_description
1 polymer ?
#
loop_
_entity_poly.entity_id
_entity_poly.type
_entity_poly.pdbx_seq_one_letter_code
_entity_poly.pdbx_strand_id
1 'polypeptide(L)'
;AVEDIAENTEKTEAVQMPDADKDAGNMELRQRLIREKELAAERLAAEKLTGEMERFVNEMVFFEYNRCELSDTAREQLKEKAAWLNAHSEFSIVVEGHCDQRGTLQYNRALGERRALAVKKFLQDFGVSSHRVTWVSFGEEKLLSTGQEEEDHQKNRRARIRFQSVTG
;
A
#
# COMPACT_ATOMS: atom_id res chain seq x y z
N ALA A 1 -9.90 -85.09 -52.62
CA ALA A 1 -10.10 -84.22 -51.40
C ALA A 1 -8.80 -83.47 -51.10
N VAL A 2 -8.81 -82.22 -51.33
CA VAL A 2 -7.68 -81.36 -51.03
C VAL A 2 -8.25 -80.21 -50.19
N GLU A 3 -7.76 -80.10 -48.96
CA GLU A 3 -8.17 -79.09 -48.02
C GLU A 3 -7.37 -77.80 -48.20
N ASP A 4 -8.08 -76.71 -48.33
CA ASP A 4 -7.55 -75.31 -48.28
C ASP A 4 -7.15 -74.96 -46.89
N ILE A 5 -5.89 -74.56 -46.73
CA ILE A 5 -5.37 -73.95 -45.52
C ILE A 5 -5.43 -72.42 -45.77
N ALA A 6 -6.38 -71.78 -45.11
CA ALA A 6 -6.46 -70.30 -45.09
C ALA A 6 -5.33 -69.70 -44.27
N GLU A 7 -4.50 -68.89 -44.91
CA GLU A 7 -3.52 -68.02 -44.27
C GLU A 7 -4.19 -66.95 -43.45
N ASN A 8 -4.02 -66.98 -42.12
CA ASN A 8 -4.40 -65.95 -41.21
C ASN A 8 -3.26 -64.93 -41.09
N THR A 9 -3.35 -63.86 -41.88
CA THR A 9 -2.48 -62.71 -41.74
C THR A 9 -2.93 -61.88 -40.58
N GLU A 10 -2.28 -62.06 -39.44
CA GLU A 10 -2.37 -61.12 -38.32
C GLU A 10 -1.89 -59.72 -38.75
N LYS A 11 -2.82 -58.77 -38.85
CA LYS A 11 -2.52 -57.33 -38.87
C LYS A 11 -1.99 -56.99 -37.51
N THR A 12 -0.68 -56.85 -37.40
CA THR A 12 -0.08 -56.10 -36.28
C THR A 12 -0.48 -54.64 -36.42
N GLU A 13 -1.44 -54.24 -35.62
CA GLU A 13 -1.67 -52.81 -35.38
C GLU A 13 -0.42 -52.22 -34.76
N ALA A 14 0.24 -51.33 -35.51
CA ALA A 14 1.30 -50.53 -34.98
C ALA A 14 0.71 -49.60 -33.90
N VAL A 15 1.01 -49.88 -32.64
CA VAL A 15 0.75 -48.98 -31.53
C VAL A 15 1.54 -47.72 -31.81
N GLN A 16 0.85 -46.68 -32.26
CA GLN A 16 1.43 -45.34 -32.36
C GLN A 16 1.85 -44.91 -30.97
N MET A 17 3.14 -44.79 -30.75
CA MET A 17 3.67 -44.15 -29.57
C MET A 17 3.15 -42.71 -29.52
N PRO A 18 2.69 -42.19 -28.34
CA PRO A 18 2.29 -40.81 -28.23
C PRO A 18 3.48 -39.93 -28.61
N ASP A 19 3.25 -38.98 -29.52
CA ASP A 19 4.24 -38.03 -29.99
C ASP A 19 4.78 -37.23 -28.78
N ALA A 20 5.98 -37.57 -28.32
CA ALA A 20 6.67 -36.90 -27.21
C ALA A 20 6.80 -35.38 -27.47
N ASP A 21 6.86 -34.94 -28.72
CA ASP A 21 6.91 -33.55 -29.14
C ASP A 21 5.60 -32.77 -28.87
N LYS A 22 4.45 -33.42 -28.94
CA LYS A 22 3.16 -32.80 -28.64
C LYS A 22 2.97 -32.58 -27.13
N ASP A 23 3.48 -33.48 -26.32
CA ASP A 23 3.44 -33.37 -24.86
C ASP A 23 4.42 -32.31 -24.34
N ALA A 24 5.61 -32.20 -24.95
CA ALA A 24 6.57 -31.15 -24.62
C ALA A 24 6.03 -29.74 -24.95
N GLY A 25 5.45 -29.56 -26.15
CA GLY A 25 4.81 -28.30 -26.54
C GLY A 25 3.61 -27.92 -25.68
N ASN A 26 2.84 -28.90 -25.24
CA ASN A 26 1.72 -28.67 -24.31
C ASN A 26 2.22 -28.29 -22.92
N MET A 27 3.34 -28.85 -22.47
CA MET A 27 3.95 -28.50 -21.18
C MET A 27 4.55 -27.10 -21.18
N GLU A 28 5.23 -26.68 -22.27
CA GLU A 28 5.73 -25.32 -22.46
C GLU A 28 4.59 -24.26 -22.45
N LEU A 29 3.51 -24.56 -23.17
CA LEU A 29 2.35 -23.70 -23.22
C LEU A 29 1.72 -23.53 -21.82
N ARG A 30 1.59 -24.63 -21.06
CA ARG A 30 1.09 -24.59 -19.69
C ARG A 30 1.99 -23.74 -18.77
N GLN A 31 3.30 -23.89 -18.86
CA GLN A 31 4.26 -23.12 -18.08
C GLN A 31 4.18 -21.63 -18.43
N ARG A 32 4.02 -21.30 -19.72
CA ARG A 32 3.84 -19.92 -20.17
C ARG A 32 2.56 -19.30 -19.62
N LEU A 33 1.43 -20.03 -19.67
CA LEU A 33 0.15 -19.57 -19.13
C LEU A 33 0.19 -19.39 -17.62
N ILE A 34 0.88 -20.26 -16.88
CA ILE A 34 1.08 -20.12 -15.44
C ILE A 34 1.88 -18.84 -15.14
N ARG A 35 2.99 -18.64 -15.85
CA ARG A 35 3.83 -17.43 -15.68
C ARG A 35 3.08 -16.15 -16.02
N GLU A 36 2.28 -16.15 -17.08
CA GLU A 36 1.43 -14.99 -17.42
C GLU A 36 0.40 -14.67 -16.33
N LYS A 37 -0.21 -15.71 -15.75
CA LYS A 37 -1.14 -15.54 -14.63
C LYS A 37 -0.46 -15.01 -13.37
N GLU A 38 0.72 -15.52 -13.05
CA GLU A 38 1.53 -15.06 -11.92
C GLU A 38 1.92 -13.58 -12.09
N LEU A 39 2.41 -13.20 -13.27
CA LEU A 39 2.74 -11.81 -13.61
C LEU A 39 1.52 -10.89 -13.54
N ALA A 40 0.37 -11.34 -14.02
CA ALA A 40 -0.87 -10.57 -13.95
C ALA A 40 -1.31 -10.38 -12.50
N ALA A 41 -1.19 -11.42 -11.66
CA ALA A 41 -1.50 -11.34 -10.24
C ALA A 41 -0.54 -10.39 -9.49
N GLU A 42 0.75 -10.43 -9.80
CA GLU A 42 1.75 -9.52 -9.22
C GLU A 42 1.47 -8.06 -9.61
N ARG A 43 1.13 -7.79 -10.88
CA ARG A 43 0.76 -6.44 -11.35
C ARG A 43 -0.47 -5.91 -10.62
N LEU A 44 -1.50 -6.75 -10.49
CA LEU A 44 -2.72 -6.37 -9.79
C LEU A 44 -2.46 -6.07 -8.31
N ALA A 45 -1.63 -6.90 -7.66
CA ALA A 45 -1.22 -6.68 -6.27
C ALA A 45 -0.42 -5.38 -6.10
N ALA A 46 0.50 -5.08 -7.04
CA ALA A 46 1.27 -3.85 -7.04
C ALA A 46 0.40 -2.61 -7.26
N GLU A 47 -0.57 -2.67 -8.18
CA GLU A 47 -1.53 -1.59 -8.43
C GLU A 47 -2.42 -1.34 -7.21
N LYS A 48 -2.89 -2.40 -6.57
CA LYS A 48 -3.68 -2.31 -5.33
C LYS A 48 -2.88 -1.65 -4.21
N LEU A 49 -1.63 -2.09 -3.99
CA LEU A 49 -0.74 -1.51 -2.99
C LEU A 49 -0.48 -0.02 -3.25
N THR A 50 -0.22 0.36 -4.50
CA THR A 50 -0.03 1.75 -4.90
C THR A 50 -1.26 2.59 -4.58
N GLY A 51 -2.46 2.11 -4.89
CA GLY A 51 -3.71 2.79 -4.57
C GLY A 51 -3.94 2.95 -3.06
N GLU A 52 -3.63 1.93 -2.28
CA GLU A 52 -3.70 1.99 -0.82
C GLU A 52 -2.71 3.01 -0.24
N MET A 53 -1.49 3.06 -0.76
CA MET A 53 -0.47 4.03 -0.35
C MET A 53 -0.86 5.46 -0.70
N GLU A 54 -1.39 5.71 -1.87
CA GLU A 54 -1.90 7.04 -2.28
C GLU A 54 -3.04 7.50 -1.37
N ARG A 55 -4.00 6.64 -1.10
CA ARG A 55 -5.09 6.93 -0.16
C ARG A 55 -4.55 7.22 1.23
N PHE A 56 -3.61 6.41 1.71
CA PHE A 56 -2.98 6.58 3.02
C PHE A 56 -2.34 7.96 3.19
N VAL A 57 -1.63 8.46 2.18
CA VAL A 57 -0.95 9.76 2.20
C VAL A 57 -1.94 10.92 2.03
N ASN A 58 -2.98 10.75 1.22
CA ASN A 58 -3.94 11.80 0.91
C ASN A 58 -4.96 12.05 2.03
N GLU A 59 -5.23 11.05 2.86
CA GLU A 59 -6.08 11.21 4.03
C GLU A 59 -5.31 11.87 5.18
N MET A 60 -5.49 13.17 5.34
CA MET A 60 -4.87 13.96 6.40
C MET A 60 -5.71 14.00 7.67
N VAL A 61 -5.06 14.23 8.79
CA VAL A 61 -5.71 14.43 10.09
C VAL A 61 -5.84 15.93 10.35
N PHE A 62 -7.06 16.41 10.59
CA PHE A 62 -7.35 17.81 10.85
C PHE A 62 -7.55 18.10 12.33
N PHE A 63 -7.24 19.33 12.74
CA PHE A 63 -7.31 19.79 14.12
C PHE A 63 -8.12 21.06 14.25
N GLU A 64 -8.75 21.20 15.41
CA GLU A 64 -9.39 22.43 15.80
C GLU A 64 -8.38 23.55 16.04
N TYR A 65 -8.85 24.80 16.00
CA TYR A 65 -8.00 25.95 16.25
C TYR A 65 -7.29 25.85 17.60
N ASN A 66 -5.98 26.08 17.59
CA ASN A 66 -5.12 26.07 18.78
C ASN A 66 -5.16 24.76 19.58
N ARG A 67 -5.53 23.66 18.95
CA ARG A 67 -5.62 22.34 19.60
C ARG A 67 -4.74 21.29 18.92
N CYS A 68 -4.36 20.30 19.70
CA CYS A 68 -3.61 19.12 19.23
C CYS A 68 -4.31 17.79 19.60
N GLU A 69 -5.51 17.87 20.14
CA GLU A 69 -6.32 16.68 20.46
C GLU A 69 -6.89 16.07 19.19
N LEU A 70 -6.86 14.74 19.14
CA LEU A 70 -7.43 13.98 18.04
C LEU A 70 -8.95 13.87 18.19
N SER A 71 -9.69 14.25 17.14
CA SER A 71 -11.13 14.02 17.06
C SER A 71 -11.45 12.52 16.93
N ASP A 72 -12.70 12.16 17.16
CA ASP A 72 -13.15 10.76 16.97
C ASP A 72 -12.95 10.29 15.53
N THR A 73 -13.23 11.14 14.56
CA THR A 73 -12.96 10.87 13.14
C THR A 73 -11.48 10.62 12.87
N ALA A 74 -10.61 11.47 13.43
CA ALA A 74 -9.16 11.32 13.31
C ALA A 74 -8.68 10.00 13.94
N ARG A 75 -9.23 9.63 15.08
CA ARG A 75 -8.90 8.35 15.75
C ARG A 75 -9.28 7.14 14.91
N GLU A 76 -10.46 7.14 14.30
CA GLU A 76 -10.89 6.05 13.42
C GLU A 76 -9.99 5.94 12.19
N GLN A 77 -9.66 7.06 11.53
CA GLN A 77 -8.71 7.08 10.42
C GLN A 77 -7.34 6.55 10.82
N LEU A 78 -6.84 6.94 11.99
CA LEU A 78 -5.53 6.50 12.49
C LEU A 78 -5.51 5.03 12.90
N LYS A 79 -6.62 4.48 13.38
CA LYS A 79 -6.76 3.03 13.63
C LYS A 79 -6.59 2.22 12.34
N GLU A 80 -7.24 2.65 11.26
CA GLU A 80 -7.09 2.02 9.95
C GLU A 80 -5.65 2.11 9.44
N LYS A 81 -5.02 3.27 9.60
CA LYS A 81 -3.62 3.48 9.22
C LYS A 81 -2.66 2.62 10.05
N ALA A 82 -2.90 2.49 11.36
CA ALA A 82 -2.11 1.62 12.22
C ALA A 82 -2.23 0.15 11.81
N ALA A 83 -3.44 -0.32 11.52
CA ALA A 83 -3.69 -1.67 11.03
C ALA A 83 -2.95 -1.94 9.71
N TRP A 84 -2.99 -0.99 8.78
CA TRP A 84 -2.27 -1.08 7.51
C TRP A 84 -0.74 -1.14 7.73
N LEU A 85 -0.19 -0.29 8.59
CA LEU A 85 1.23 -0.27 8.92
C LEU A 85 1.68 -1.56 9.63
N ASN A 86 0.84 -2.13 10.46
CA ASN A 86 1.12 -3.42 11.13
C ASN A 86 1.12 -4.60 10.14
N ALA A 87 0.28 -4.52 9.10
CA ALA A 87 0.27 -5.51 8.02
C ALA A 87 1.43 -5.34 7.02
N HIS A 88 2.02 -4.14 6.94
CA HIS A 88 3.10 -3.79 6.02
C HIS A 88 4.33 -3.29 6.79
N SER A 89 5.03 -4.22 7.44
CA SER A 89 6.15 -3.92 8.34
C SER A 89 7.39 -3.32 7.66
N GLU A 90 7.48 -3.41 6.34
CA GLU A 90 8.57 -2.86 5.53
C GLU A 90 8.53 -1.34 5.39
N PHE A 91 7.39 -0.71 5.67
CA PHE A 91 7.23 0.75 5.53
C PHE A 91 7.50 1.49 6.83
N SER A 92 8.20 2.61 6.71
CA SER A 92 8.36 3.62 7.74
C SER A 92 7.74 4.93 7.27
N ILE A 93 7.29 5.74 8.21
CA ILE A 93 6.56 6.97 7.93
C ILE A 93 7.15 8.16 8.66
N VAL A 94 6.91 9.33 8.12
CA VAL A 94 7.13 10.61 8.79
C VAL A 94 5.79 11.33 8.96
N VAL A 95 5.52 11.82 10.16
CA VAL A 95 4.34 12.61 10.49
C VAL A 95 4.73 14.08 10.45
N GLU A 96 4.08 14.85 9.59
CA GLU A 96 4.28 16.29 9.45
C GLU A 96 3.17 17.04 10.18
N GLY A 97 3.52 17.88 11.14
CA GLY A 97 2.59 18.74 11.84
C GLY A 97 2.55 20.14 11.22
N HIS A 98 1.35 20.65 10.99
CA HIS A 98 1.10 21.94 10.35
C HIS A 98 0.09 22.78 11.12
N CYS A 99 0.21 24.09 10.97
CA CYS A 99 -0.67 25.10 11.55
C CYS A 99 -1.16 26.07 10.47
N ASP A 100 -2.23 26.78 10.78
CA ASP A 100 -2.58 27.98 10.02
C ASP A 100 -1.63 29.13 10.35
N GLN A 101 -1.74 30.22 9.62
CA GLN A 101 -0.80 31.35 9.70
C GLN A 101 -1.05 32.32 10.89
N ARG A 102 -2.03 32.02 11.72
CA ARG A 102 -2.31 32.84 12.89
C ARG A 102 -1.36 32.50 14.04
N GLY A 103 -0.77 33.52 14.66
CA GLY A 103 0.17 33.39 15.74
C GLY A 103 1.63 33.59 15.30
N THR A 104 2.57 33.33 16.19
CA THR A 104 3.99 33.47 15.92
C THR A 104 4.55 32.19 15.26
N LEU A 105 5.61 32.34 14.48
CA LEU A 105 6.34 31.19 13.90
C LEU A 105 6.76 30.18 14.96
N GLN A 106 7.31 30.65 16.06
CA GLN A 106 7.80 29.78 17.15
C GLN A 106 6.64 29.02 17.80
N TYR A 107 5.53 29.71 18.07
CA TYR A 107 4.33 29.10 18.65
C TYR A 107 3.75 28.03 17.72
N ASN A 108 3.62 28.35 16.44
CA ASN A 108 3.06 27.44 15.44
C ASN A 108 3.98 26.23 15.18
N ARG A 109 5.29 26.41 15.25
CA ARG A 109 6.23 25.30 15.19
C ARG A 109 6.04 24.32 16.36
N ALA A 110 5.88 24.86 17.58
CA ALA A 110 5.62 24.06 18.77
C ALA A 110 4.22 23.38 18.72
N LEU A 111 3.20 24.06 18.20
CA LEU A 111 1.86 23.48 18.03
C LEU A 111 1.87 22.36 16.97
N GLY A 112 2.55 22.57 15.85
CA GLY A 112 2.74 21.55 14.82
C GLY A 112 3.47 20.32 15.35
N GLU A 113 4.48 20.49 16.19
CA GLU A 113 5.16 19.41 16.89
C GLU A 113 4.19 18.61 17.77
N ARG A 114 3.40 19.27 18.59
CA ARG A 114 2.39 18.58 19.43
C ARG A 114 1.37 17.82 18.62
N ARG A 115 0.94 18.35 17.47
CA ARG A 115 0.04 17.65 16.54
C ARG A 115 0.68 16.40 15.94
N ALA A 116 1.92 16.50 15.48
CA ALA A 116 2.66 15.39 14.96
C ALA A 116 2.90 14.29 16.03
N LEU A 117 3.26 14.69 17.24
CA LEU A 117 3.46 13.79 18.36
C LEU A 117 2.17 13.11 18.82
N ALA A 118 1.04 13.80 18.78
CA ALA A 118 -0.26 13.19 19.08
C ALA A 118 -0.60 12.05 18.12
N VAL A 119 -0.34 12.25 16.83
CA VAL A 119 -0.52 11.20 15.81
C VAL A 119 0.47 10.04 16.02
N LYS A 120 1.74 10.35 16.23
CA LYS A 120 2.77 9.33 16.51
C LYS A 120 2.40 8.48 17.72
N LYS A 121 2.03 9.10 18.83
CA LYS A 121 1.65 8.40 20.06
C LYS A 121 0.46 7.48 19.81
N PHE A 122 -0.56 7.95 19.10
CA PHE A 122 -1.73 7.14 18.78
C PHE A 122 -1.36 5.90 17.96
N LEU A 123 -0.53 6.05 16.93
CA LEU A 123 -0.07 4.93 16.12
C LEU A 123 0.75 3.93 16.94
N GLN A 124 1.59 4.41 17.86
CA GLN A 124 2.34 3.55 18.78
C GLN A 124 1.42 2.79 19.75
N ASP A 125 0.41 3.44 20.29
CA ASP A 125 -0.59 2.82 21.18
C ASP A 125 -1.37 1.69 20.47
N PHE A 126 -1.47 1.77 19.14
CA PHE A 126 -2.07 0.73 18.28
C PHE A 126 -1.05 -0.23 17.64
N GLY A 127 0.15 -0.33 18.19
CA GLY A 127 1.12 -1.37 17.89
C GLY A 127 2.17 -1.04 16.83
N VAL A 128 2.19 0.19 16.30
CA VAL A 128 3.24 0.59 15.36
C VAL A 128 4.53 0.90 16.12
N SER A 129 5.64 0.27 15.73
CA SER A 129 6.92 0.45 16.40
C SER A 129 7.42 1.89 16.31
N SER A 130 7.95 2.41 17.43
CA SER A 130 8.42 3.79 17.55
C SER A 130 9.47 4.17 16.49
N HIS A 131 10.38 3.26 16.17
CA HIS A 131 11.45 3.51 15.20
C HIS A 131 10.97 3.60 13.75
N ARG A 132 9.74 3.20 13.47
CA ARG A 132 9.10 3.31 12.15
C ARG A 132 8.36 4.62 11.94
N VAL A 133 8.19 5.40 13.00
CA VAL A 133 7.43 6.65 12.98
C VAL A 133 8.33 7.79 13.43
N THR A 134 8.75 8.61 12.49
CA THR A 134 9.43 9.87 12.76
C THR A 134 8.45 11.04 12.63
N TRP A 135 8.83 12.21 13.09
CA TRP A 135 7.97 13.39 13.01
C TRP A 135 8.78 14.64 12.69
N VAL A 136 8.10 15.62 12.14
CA VAL A 136 8.63 16.96 11.87
C VAL A 136 7.50 17.98 11.99
N SER A 137 7.82 19.17 12.46
CA SER A 137 6.89 20.31 12.46
C SER A 137 7.32 21.34 11.43
N PHE A 138 6.42 21.69 10.55
CA PHE A 138 6.56 22.82 9.64
C PHE A 138 5.84 24.08 10.16
N GLY A 139 5.05 23.97 11.23
CA GLY A 139 4.26 25.07 11.71
C GLY A 139 3.41 25.67 10.58
N GLU A 140 3.58 26.97 10.34
CA GLU A 140 2.88 27.69 9.27
C GLU A 140 3.68 27.76 7.94
N GLU A 141 4.85 27.14 7.87
CA GLU A 141 5.76 27.29 6.73
C GLU A 141 5.28 26.62 5.43
N LYS A 142 4.36 25.65 5.52
CA LYS A 142 3.80 24.92 4.37
C LYS A 142 2.28 24.96 4.37
N LEU A 143 1.72 26.09 3.96
CA LEU A 143 0.28 26.25 3.86
C LEU A 143 -0.29 25.52 2.65
N LEU A 144 -1.44 24.88 2.81
CA LEU A 144 -2.25 24.35 1.69
C LEU A 144 -3.14 25.44 1.08
N SER A 145 -3.57 26.36 1.91
CA SER A 145 -4.37 27.52 1.48
C SER A 145 -3.81 28.80 2.10
N THR A 146 -3.68 29.83 1.28
CA THR A 146 -3.17 31.16 1.69
C THR A 146 -4.28 32.16 2.00
N GLY A 147 -5.55 31.75 1.87
CA GLY A 147 -6.70 32.59 2.20
C GLY A 147 -6.82 32.88 3.69
N GLN A 148 -7.70 33.80 4.04
CA GLN A 148 -7.90 34.30 5.41
C GLN A 148 -9.20 33.81 6.02
N GLU A 149 -10.00 33.07 5.28
CA GLU A 149 -11.26 32.52 5.76
C GLU A 149 -11.04 31.29 6.65
N GLU A 150 -12.01 30.98 7.50
CA GLU A 150 -11.94 29.83 8.40
C GLU A 150 -11.73 28.51 7.64
N GLU A 151 -12.32 28.38 6.46
CA GLU A 151 -12.13 27.20 5.60
C GLU A 151 -10.66 27.04 5.16
N ASP A 152 -9.98 28.15 4.87
CA ASP A 152 -8.55 28.16 4.53
C ASP A 152 -7.70 27.77 5.74
N HIS A 153 -8.00 28.32 6.89
CA HIS A 153 -7.30 27.99 8.13
C HIS A 153 -7.48 26.53 8.51
N GLN A 154 -8.68 26.00 8.35
CA GLN A 154 -8.97 24.59 8.64
C GLN A 154 -8.15 23.62 7.80
N LYS A 155 -7.95 23.91 6.53
CA LYS A 155 -7.10 23.10 5.64
C LYS A 155 -5.64 23.07 6.09
N ASN A 156 -5.18 24.11 6.74
CA ASN A 156 -3.80 24.24 7.21
C ASN A 156 -3.55 23.56 8.56
N ARG A 157 -4.57 23.45 9.40
CA ARG A 157 -4.48 22.79 10.71
C ARG A 157 -4.54 21.28 10.56
N ARG A 158 -3.41 20.68 10.20
CA ARG A 158 -3.37 19.27 9.86
C ARG A 158 -2.10 18.58 10.32
N ALA A 159 -2.18 17.26 10.41
CA ALA A 159 -1.03 16.38 10.35
C ALA A 159 -1.11 15.55 9.06
N ARG A 160 -0.03 15.51 8.33
CA ARG A 160 0.13 14.72 7.12
C ARG A 160 1.09 13.58 7.38
N ILE A 161 0.74 12.40 6.92
CA ILE A 161 1.61 11.24 7.01
C ILE A 161 2.19 10.95 5.62
N ARG A 162 3.50 10.81 5.56
CA ARG A 162 4.21 10.45 4.33
C ARG A 162 5.05 9.20 4.56
N PHE A 163 5.22 8.41 3.52
CA PHE A 163 6.17 7.32 3.57
C PHE A 163 7.60 7.87 3.56
N GLN A 164 8.43 7.30 4.42
CA GLN A 164 9.84 7.63 4.45
C GLN A 164 10.54 6.86 3.33
N SER A 165 11.28 7.57 2.48
CA SER A 165 12.13 6.92 1.49
C SER A 165 13.16 6.07 2.21
N VAL A 166 13.23 4.80 1.88
CA VAL A 166 14.35 3.95 2.27
C VAL A 166 15.53 4.42 1.43
N THR A 167 16.27 5.39 1.95
CA THR A 167 17.60 5.68 1.44
C THR A 167 18.48 4.51 1.86
N GLY A 168 18.68 3.62 0.90
CA GLY A 168 19.62 2.54 1.03
C GLY A 168 21.04 3.07 1.14
#